data_baa6fb2cd2d85f52dd05047ba6922932
#
_entry.id   baa6fb2cd2d85f52dd05047ba6922932
#
_cell.length_a   1.000
_cell.length_b   1.000
_cell.length_c   1.000
_cell.angle_alpha   90.00
_cell.angle_beta   90.00
_cell.angle_gamma   90.00
#
_symmetry.space_group_name_H-M   'P 1'
#
loop_
_entity.id
_entity.type
_entity.pdbx_description
1 polymer ?
#
loop_
_entity_poly.entity_id
_entity_poly.type
_entity_poly.pdbx_seq_one_letter_code
_entity_poly.pdbx_strand_id
1 'polypeptide(L)'
;MKITVVCDVLGEENNGTTIATMNLIRFLQAQGHETRILCSDQNKKGMENFFVVPTLSLGKMLDKYVKKVGVSLSKPQEDIVRAALDGVDHVHAMLPFPLSMMAVKIAREYKIPITAGFHMQAENFTSYLKMNRLRFLNKAVYKFIYKRFYQYVDGIHYPTEFIKNTFEKNVQKTTNGYVISNGVNGYVQKRESIRPKQFEDKIIVLTTGRYAREKSQDTLIKAVALSKYRDKIQLILAGQGTKEKYYKKLAKRLPVPPVFKLFSRKEIIDVLNYADIYVHPAEFELEGISCLEAIACGKLTIVSDSKLSATKEFAVDEKCIFKKRNARSLAALLDYWIEHPEERKIYEEKYLNRAIVYEQNLCMKYMEKMFLEIGHAKNNS
;
A
#
# COMPACT_ATOMS: atom_id res chain seq x y z
N MET A 1 -4.59 18.18 19.92
CA MET A 1 -5.91 17.53 19.77
C MET A 1 -5.90 16.16 20.41
N LYS A 2 -7.07 15.69 20.81
CA LYS A 2 -7.33 14.31 21.21
C LYS A 2 -8.00 13.59 20.04
N ILE A 3 -7.34 12.57 19.49
CA ILE A 3 -7.75 11.92 18.25
C ILE A 3 -7.97 10.42 18.49
N THR A 4 -9.13 9.90 18.11
CA THR A 4 -9.37 8.46 18.09
C THR A 4 -9.12 7.90 16.70
N VAL A 5 -8.15 6.98 16.59
CA VAL A 5 -7.87 6.22 15.37
C VAL A 5 -8.55 4.85 15.48
N VAL A 6 -9.44 4.55 14.52
CA VAL A 6 -10.22 3.31 14.50
C VAL A 6 -9.67 2.38 13.42
N CYS A 7 -9.18 1.19 13.83
CA CYS A 7 -8.64 0.21 12.91
C CYS A 7 -9.11 -1.21 13.25
N ASP A 8 -10.10 -1.70 12.51
CA ASP A 8 -10.67 -3.05 12.67
C ASP A 8 -9.64 -4.17 12.51
N VAL A 9 -8.61 -3.95 11.68
CA VAL A 9 -7.63 -4.96 11.29
C VAL A 9 -6.26 -4.74 11.93
N LEU A 10 -6.20 -3.94 12.98
CA LEU A 10 -4.96 -3.72 13.70
C LEU A 10 -4.48 -5.04 14.32
N GLY A 11 -3.23 -5.37 14.10
CA GLY A 11 -2.58 -6.58 14.60
C GLY A 11 -1.07 -6.43 14.50
N GLU A 12 -0.35 -7.51 14.14
CA GLU A 12 1.08 -7.41 13.85
C GLU A 12 1.35 -6.52 12.63
N GLU A 13 2.44 -5.77 12.64
CA GLU A 13 2.83 -4.85 11.55
C GLU A 13 3.33 -5.61 10.32
N ASN A 14 2.50 -6.51 9.79
CA ASN A 14 2.81 -7.38 8.65
C ASN A 14 1.95 -7.08 7.41
N ASN A 15 1.02 -6.12 7.51
CA ASN A 15 0.18 -5.68 6.40
C ASN A 15 0.17 -4.15 6.28
N GLY A 16 -0.08 -3.66 5.06
CA GLY A 16 0.04 -2.23 4.74
C GLY A 16 -0.88 -1.32 5.57
N THR A 17 -2.11 -1.77 5.88
CA THR A 17 -3.05 -0.96 6.67
C THR A 17 -2.58 -0.82 8.11
N THR A 18 -2.14 -1.90 8.75
CA THR A 18 -1.59 -1.85 10.12
C THR A 18 -0.36 -0.96 10.17
N ILE A 19 0.57 -1.08 9.21
CA ILE A 19 1.78 -0.24 9.15
C ILE A 19 1.39 1.24 8.99
N ALA A 20 0.48 1.56 8.06
CA ALA A 20 0.01 2.94 7.86
C ALA A 20 -0.66 3.51 9.13
N THR A 21 -1.50 2.71 9.80
CA THR A 21 -2.14 3.09 11.06
C THR A 21 -1.12 3.40 12.15
N MET A 22 -0.14 2.52 12.36
CA MET A 22 0.87 2.70 13.41
C MET A 22 1.81 3.87 13.11
N ASN A 23 2.14 4.09 11.84
CA ASN A 23 2.94 5.25 11.43
C ASN A 23 2.19 6.57 11.71
N LEU A 24 0.90 6.64 11.40
CA LEU A 24 0.06 7.80 11.70
C LEU A 24 -0.01 8.05 13.21
N ILE A 25 -0.26 7.01 14.02
CA ILE A 25 -0.34 7.12 15.49
C ILE A 25 0.98 7.65 16.06
N ARG A 26 2.12 7.03 15.68
CA ARG A 26 3.45 7.43 16.15
C ARG A 26 3.76 8.89 15.78
N PHE A 27 3.41 9.31 14.57
CA PHE A 27 3.57 10.68 14.13
C PHE A 27 2.73 11.64 14.98
N LEU A 28 1.43 11.39 15.14
CA LEU A 28 0.54 12.24 15.92
C LEU A 28 1.01 12.38 17.38
N GLN A 29 1.45 11.27 18.00
CA GLN A 29 2.03 11.29 19.35
C GLN A 29 3.31 12.13 19.42
N ALA A 30 4.18 12.01 18.41
CA ALA A 30 5.40 12.83 18.32
C ALA A 30 5.12 14.32 18.12
N GLN A 31 3.96 14.68 17.52
CA GLN A 31 3.49 16.08 17.43
C GLN A 31 2.76 16.57 18.70
N GLY A 32 2.69 15.76 19.76
CA GLY A 32 2.05 16.14 21.03
C GLY A 32 0.54 15.98 21.05
N HIS A 33 -0.06 15.23 20.10
CA HIS A 33 -1.47 14.88 20.14
C HIS A 33 -1.73 13.72 21.11
N GLU A 34 -2.82 13.76 21.86
CA GLU A 34 -3.33 12.61 22.58
C GLU A 34 -4.02 11.67 21.59
N THR A 35 -3.57 10.42 21.50
CA THR A 35 -4.15 9.44 20.59
C THR A 35 -4.83 8.32 21.35
N ARG A 36 -6.04 7.96 20.96
CA ARG A 36 -6.74 6.75 21.38
C ARG A 36 -6.84 5.78 20.21
N ILE A 37 -6.65 4.51 20.46
CA ILE A 37 -6.64 3.47 19.45
C ILE A 37 -7.79 2.51 19.71
N LEU A 38 -8.80 2.52 18.83
CA LEU A 38 -9.94 1.62 18.90
C LEU A 38 -9.72 0.46 17.91
N CYS A 39 -9.56 -0.76 18.42
CA CYS A 39 -9.19 -1.92 17.61
C CYS A 39 -9.71 -3.25 18.18
N SER A 40 -9.41 -4.37 17.50
CA SER A 40 -9.73 -5.72 17.96
C SER A 40 -8.49 -6.57 18.31
N ASP A 41 -7.30 -5.99 18.35
CA ASP A 41 -6.08 -6.71 18.71
C ASP A 41 -6.04 -7.04 20.20
N GLN A 42 -6.31 -8.30 20.55
CA GLN A 42 -6.37 -8.76 21.91
C GLN A 42 -5.01 -8.66 22.66
N ASN A 43 -3.89 -8.60 21.93
CA ASN A 43 -2.56 -8.40 22.52
C ASN A 43 -2.38 -6.99 23.11
N LYS A 44 -3.24 -6.04 22.71
CA LYS A 44 -3.24 -4.65 23.19
C LYS A 44 -4.20 -4.39 24.34
N LYS A 45 -4.95 -5.41 24.77
CA LYS A 45 -5.92 -5.27 25.85
C LYS A 45 -5.24 -4.89 27.19
N GLY A 46 -5.71 -3.82 27.79
CA GLY A 46 -5.15 -3.27 29.03
C GLY A 46 -3.95 -2.35 28.84
N MET A 47 -3.49 -2.14 27.62
CA MET A 47 -2.48 -1.12 27.34
C MET A 47 -3.12 0.28 27.36
N GLU A 48 -2.37 1.25 27.84
CA GLU A 48 -2.79 2.65 27.88
C GLU A 48 -3.20 3.14 26.47
N ASN A 49 -4.29 3.91 26.41
CA ASN A 49 -4.86 4.47 25.17
C ASN A 49 -5.38 3.45 24.15
N PHE A 50 -5.42 2.15 24.47
CA PHE A 50 -6.02 1.12 23.64
C PHE A 50 -7.41 0.73 24.14
N PHE A 51 -8.41 0.89 23.27
CA PHE A 51 -9.79 0.45 23.48
C PHE A 51 -10.02 -0.80 22.61
N VAL A 52 -10.02 -1.97 23.25
CA VAL A 52 -9.99 -3.24 22.53
C VAL A 52 -11.34 -3.92 22.60
N VAL A 53 -12.01 -4.06 21.44
CA VAL A 53 -13.24 -4.83 21.30
C VAL A 53 -12.94 -6.31 21.02
N PRO A 54 -13.86 -7.24 21.32
CA PRO A 54 -13.70 -8.64 20.97
C PRO A 54 -13.56 -8.85 19.46
N THR A 55 -12.88 -9.94 19.06
CA THR A 55 -12.86 -10.39 17.68
C THR A 55 -14.15 -11.15 17.32
N LEU A 56 -14.63 -10.94 16.11
CA LEU A 56 -15.76 -11.70 15.56
C LEU A 56 -15.27 -13.06 15.06
N SER A 57 -15.80 -14.13 15.60
CA SER A 57 -15.60 -15.49 15.04
C SER A 57 -16.67 -15.77 14.00
N LEU A 58 -16.24 -16.13 12.80
CA LEU A 58 -17.09 -16.58 11.69
C LEU A 58 -17.16 -18.11 11.59
N GLY A 59 -16.65 -18.81 12.62
CA GLY A 59 -16.51 -20.26 12.67
C GLY A 59 -15.13 -20.75 12.20
N LYS A 60 -14.71 -21.92 12.73
CA LYS A 60 -13.33 -22.45 12.62
C LYS A 60 -12.72 -22.42 11.20
N MET A 61 -13.51 -22.66 10.17
CA MET A 61 -13.03 -22.73 8.79
C MET A 61 -12.79 -21.33 8.20
N LEU A 62 -13.70 -20.38 8.43
CA LEU A 62 -13.56 -18.98 7.98
C LEU A 62 -12.52 -18.23 8.80
N ASP A 63 -12.44 -18.46 10.11
CA ASP A 63 -11.44 -17.85 10.97
C ASP A 63 -10.01 -18.24 10.55
N LYS A 64 -9.80 -19.50 10.15
CA LYS A 64 -8.52 -19.97 9.60
C LYS A 64 -8.16 -19.25 8.29
N TYR A 65 -9.15 -18.98 7.45
CA TYR A 65 -8.94 -18.23 6.20
C TYR A 65 -8.67 -16.76 6.45
N VAL A 66 -9.45 -16.12 7.31
CA VAL A 66 -9.32 -14.73 7.71
C VAL A 66 -7.96 -14.47 8.37
N LYS A 67 -7.51 -15.34 9.30
CA LYS A 67 -6.14 -15.31 9.86
C LYS A 67 -5.06 -15.44 8.80
N LYS A 68 -5.24 -16.30 7.79
CA LYS A 68 -4.28 -16.48 6.69
C LYS A 68 -4.14 -15.24 5.81
N VAL A 69 -5.20 -14.43 5.73
CA VAL A 69 -5.22 -13.15 5.00
C VAL A 69 -4.70 -11.99 5.87
N GLY A 70 -4.46 -12.24 7.17
CA GLY A 70 -3.96 -11.23 8.12
C GLY A 70 -5.02 -10.21 8.53
N VAL A 71 -6.31 -10.56 8.41
CA VAL A 71 -7.44 -9.70 8.78
C VAL A 71 -8.15 -10.32 9.96
N SER A 72 -8.34 -9.59 11.06
CA SER A 72 -9.29 -9.95 12.12
C SER A 72 -10.52 -9.06 12.00
N LEU A 73 -11.71 -9.64 12.07
CA LEU A 73 -12.94 -8.88 12.09
C LEU A 73 -13.31 -8.54 13.54
N SER A 74 -13.71 -7.32 13.77
CA SER A 74 -14.12 -6.81 15.07
C SER A 74 -15.59 -7.17 15.35
N LYS A 75 -15.89 -7.51 16.61
CA LYS A 75 -17.26 -7.50 17.13
C LYS A 75 -17.45 -6.20 17.91
N PRO A 76 -18.07 -5.16 17.33
CA PRO A 76 -18.21 -3.88 17.98
C PRO A 76 -19.00 -4.01 19.30
N GLN A 77 -18.56 -3.25 20.32
CA GLN A 77 -19.27 -3.07 21.58
C GLN A 77 -19.47 -1.58 21.83
N GLU A 78 -20.73 -1.17 21.97
CA GLU A 78 -21.09 0.25 21.99
C GLU A 78 -20.50 1.00 23.17
N ASP A 79 -20.45 0.37 24.35
CA ASP A 79 -19.83 0.91 25.56
C ASP A 79 -18.35 1.24 25.38
N ILE A 80 -17.60 0.32 24.79
CA ILE A 80 -16.16 0.50 24.50
C ILE A 80 -15.97 1.60 23.46
N VAL A 81 -16.81 1.63 22.41
CA VAL A 81 -16.73 2.67 21.35
C VAL A 81 -17.06 4.04 21.95
N ARG A 82 -18.12 4.16 22.76
CA ARG A 82 -18.47 5.40 23.45
C ARG A 82 -17.33 5.89 24.35
N ALA A 83 -16.73 5.00 25.14
CA ALA A 83 -15.58 5.33 25.97
C ALA A 83 -14.35 5.80 25.17
N ALA A 84 -14.11 5.19 23.99
CA ALA A 84 -13.02 5.60 23.10
C ALA A 84 -13.27 6.99 22.47
N LEU A 85 -14.52 7.40 22.33
CA LEU A 85 -14.90 8.65 21.68
C LEU A 85 -15.26 9.78 22.67
N ASP A 86 -15.25 9.51 23.96
CA ASP A 86 -15.61 10.50 24.97
C ASP A 86 -14.56 11.62 25.04
N GLY A 87 -15.02 12.86 24.83
CA GLY A 87 -14.17 14.06 24.89
C GLY A 87 -13.05 14.11 23.87
N VAL A 88 -13.18 13.44 22.70
CA VAL A 88 -12.19 13.55 21.61
C VAL A 88 -12.56 14.66 20.63
N ASP A 89 -11.53 15.26 20.03
CA ASP A 89 -11.67 16.36 19.07
C ASP A 89 -11.86 15.85 17.63
N HIS A 90 -11.42 14.62 17.33
CA HIS A 90 -11.44 14.06 15.97
C HIS A 90 -11.47 12.54 15.96
N VAL A 91 -12.17 11.96 14.99
CA VAL A 91 -12.17 10.51 14.72
C VAL A 91 -11.63 10.23 13.33
N HIS A 92 -10.62 9.37 13.24
CA HIS A 92 -10.12 8.86 11.95
C HIS A 92 -10.33 7.36 11.83
N ALA A 93 -11.16 6.93 10.88
CA ALA A 93 -11.46 5.52 10.62
C ALA A 93 -10.65 4.99 9.44
N MET A 94 -9.86 3.92 9.64
CA MET A 94 -8.96 3.40 8.60
C MET A 94 -9.67 2.61 7.51
N LEU A 95 -10.76 1.89 7.83
CA LEU A 95 -11.46 1.00 6.89
C LEU A 95 -12.98 1.02 7.13
N PRO A 96 -13.81 0.77 6.10
CA PRO A 96 -15.28 0.77 6.24
C PRO A 96 -15.80 -0.57 6.80
N PHE A 97 -15.30 -1.01 7.95
CA PHE A 97 -15.68 -2.24 8.62
C PHE A 97 -16.61 -1.98 9.82
N PRO A 98 -17.21 -3.03 10.44
CA PRO A 98 -18.25 -2.85 11.44
C PRO A 98 -17.88 -1.96 12.62
N LEU A 99 -16.63 -2.03 13.14
CA LEU A 99 -16.18 -1.18 14.24
C LEU A 99 -16.12 0.28 13.82
N SER A 100 -15.53 0.54 12.67
CA SER A 100 -15.46 1.89 12.09
C SER A 100 -16.87 2.44 11.77
N MET A 101 -17.79 1.60 11.29
CA MET A 101 -19.18 2.02 11.05
C MET A 101 -19.88 2.44 12.34
N MET A 102 -19.69 1.69 13.43
CA MET A 102 -20.23 2.05 14.75
C MET A 102 -19.59 3.33 15.28
N ALA A 103 -18.27 3.46 15.18
CA ALA A 103 -17.56 4.65 15.60
C ALA A 103 -18.04 5.92 14.85
N VAL A 104 -18.20 5.83 13.52
CA VAL A 104 -18.75 6.93 12.71
C VAL A 104 -20.17 7.29 13.14
N LYS A 105 -21.05 6.29 13.42
CA LYS A 105 -22.40 6.55 13.91
C LYS A 105 -22.39 7.35 15.21
N ILE A 106 -21.61 6.88 16.21
CA ILE A 106 -21.52 7.52 17.53
C ILE A 106 -20.84 8.90 17.45
N ALA A 107 -19.78 9.03 16.64
CA ALA A 107 -19.12 10.31 16.44
C ALA A 107 -20.07 11.37 15.85
N ARG A 108 -21.00 10.98 14.96
CA ARG A 108 -22.06 11.86 14.46
C ARG A 108 -23.06 12.27 15.54
N GLU A 109 -23.44 11.35 16.43
CA GLU A 109 -24.28 11.65 17.59
C GLU A 109 -23.63 12.72 18.48
N TYR A 110 -22.30 12.61 18.67
CA TYR A 110 -21.51 13.55 19.47
C TYR A 110 -21.06 14.81 18.70
N LYS A 111 -21.40 14.91 17.40
CA LYS A 111 -20.97 15.99 16.49
C LYS A 111 -19.44 16.12 16.35
N ILE A 112 -18.70 15.05 16.61
CA ILE A 112 -17.24 15.01 16.45
C ILE A 112 -16.90 15.05 14.96
N PRO A 113 -15.86 15.80 14.52
CA PRO A 113 -15.30 15.74 13.17
C PRO A 113 -14.80 14.35 12.79
N ILE A 114 -15.12 13.87 11.58
CA ILE A 114 -14.83 12.50 11.17
C ILE A 114 -14.11 12.51 9.83
N THR A 115 -12.96 11.83 9.78
CA THR A 115 -12.28 11.49 8.54
C THR A 115 -12.17 9.97 8.38
N ALA A 116 -12.02 9.51 7.13
CA ALA A 116 -11.81 8.09 6.88
C ALA A 116 -10.75 7.85 5.81
N GLY A 117 -9.89 6.85 6.02
CA GLY A 117 -8.96 6.36 5.03
C GLY A 117 -9.64 5.47 3.98
N PHE A 118 -9.16 5.54 2.74
CA PHE A 118 -9.59 4.67 1.65
C PHE A 118 -8.45 3.70 1.30
N HIS A 119 -8.35 2.60 2.07
CA HIS A 119 -7.26 1.62 1.96
C HIS A 119 -7.71 0.28 1.35
N MET A 120 -8.79 0.28 0.59
CA MET A 120 -9.30 -0.92 -0.08
C MET A 120 -9.64 -0.66 -1.54
N GLN A 121 -9.46 -1.67 -2.37
CA GLN A 121 -9.84 -1.67 -3.77
C GLN A 121 -10.80 -2.84 -4.02
N ALA A 122 -11.97 -2.58 -4.56
CA ALA A 122 -12.99 -3.60 -4.79
C ALA A 122 -12.47 -4.74 -5.68
N GLU A 123 -11.62 -4.40 -6.65
CA GLU A 123 -10.98 -5.32 -7.57
C GLU A 123 -10.08 -6.35 -6.87
N ASN A 124 -9.42 -5.96 -5.78
CA ASN A 124 -8.64 -6.90 -4.97
C ASN A 124 -9.56 -7.95 -4.34
N PHE A 125 -10.70 -7.54 -3.79
CA PHE A 125 -11.67 -8.42 -3.18
C PHE A 125 -12.32 -9.37 -4.21
N THR A 126 -12.81 -8.83 -5.34
CA THR A 126 -13.45 -9.62 -6.39
C THR A 126 -12.47 -10.52 -7.15
N SER A 127 -11.16 -10.20 -7.15
CA SER A 127 -10.14 -11.04 -7.77
C SER A 127 -9.93 -12.37 -7.02
N TYR A 128 -10.08 -12.39 -5.70
CA TYR A 128 -10.06 -13.63 -4.91
C TYR A 128 -11.22 -14.58 -5.28
N LEU A 129 -12.36 -14.01 -5.66
CA LEU A 129 -13.53 -14.76 -6.13
C LEU A 129 -13.48 -15.08 -7.63
N LYS A 130 -12.36 -14.77 -8.32
CA LYS A 130 -12.20 -14.86 -9.78
C LYS A 130 -13.23 -14.03 -10.58
N MET A 131 -13.90 -13.07 -9.94
CA MET A 131 -15.00 -12.26 -10.48
C MET A 131 -14.56 -10.82 -10.83
N ASN A 132 -13.26 -10.52 -10.81
CA ASN A 132 -12.69 -9.20 -11.08
C ASN A 132 -12.99 -8.64 -12.49
N ARG A 133 -13.44 -9.47 -13.42
CA ARG A 133 -13.86 -9.04 -14.76
C ARG A 133 -15.28 -8.47 -14.78
N LEU A 134 -16.06 -8.66 -13.71
CA LEU A 134 -17.45 -8.22 -13.62
C LEU A 134 -17.47 -6.78 -13.06
N ARG A 135 -17.30 -5.79 -13.94
CA ARG A 135 -17.26 -4.36 -13.60
C ARG A 135 -18.48 -3.90 -12.79
N PHE A 136 -19.64 -4.47 -13.03
CA PHE A 136 -20.88 -4.14 -12.30
C PHE A 136 -20.79 -4.52 -10.81
N LEU A 137 -20.10 -5.62 -10.47
CA LEU A 137 -19.90 -6.03 -9.07
C LEU A 137 -18.98 -5.05 -8.34
N ASN A 138 -17.88 -4.66 -8.96
CA ASN A 138 -16.97 -3.65 -8.36
C ASN A 138 -17.73 -2.34 -8.12
N LYS A 139 -18.53 -1.89 -9.11
CA LYS A 139 -19.37 -0.70 -8.96
C LYS A 139 -20.39 -0.85 -7.83
N ALA A 140 -21.01 -2.03 -7.69
CA ALA A 140 -21.96 -2.31 -6.60
C ALA A 140 -21.25 -2.26 -5.23
N VAL A 141 -20.06 -2.84 -5.11
CA VAL A 141 -19.26 -2.79 -3.89
C VAL A 141 -18.91 -1.34 -3.53
N TYR A 142 -18.40 -0.53 -4.47
CA TYR A 142 -18.10 0.88 -4.21
C TYR A 142 -19.33 1.67 -3.79
N LYS A 143 -20.49 1.48 -4.46
CA LYS A 143 -21.76 2.13 -4.09
C LYS A 143 -22.24 1.68 -2.71
N PHE A 144 -22.09 0.40 -2.38
CA PHE A 144 -22.48 -0.13 -1.08
C PHE A 144 -21.68 0.50 0.05
N ILE A 145 -20.34 0.51 -0.05
CA ILE A 145 -19.48 1.10 0.99
C ILE A 145 -19.68 2.63 1.09
N TYR A 146 -19.92 3.32 -0.04
CA TYR A 146 -20.24 4.73 -0.01
C TYR A 146 -21.52 4.98 0.80
N LYS A 147 -22.63 4.27 0.45
CA LYS A 147 -23.93 4.42 1.13
C LYS A 147 -23.91 4.00 2.59
N ARG A 148 -23.06 3.06 2.98
CA ARG A 148 -23.02 2.54 4.34
C ARG A 148 -22.01 3.24 5.24
N PHE A 149 -21.04 3.93 4.67
CA PHE A 149 -19.93 4.48 5.43
C PHE A 149 -19.47 5.84 4.92
N TYR A 150 -18.90 5.95 3.72
CA TYR A 150 -18.22 7.17 3.30
C TYR A 150 -19.11 8.41 3.14
N GLN A 151 -20.40 8.26 2.92
CA GLN A 151 -21.31 9.41 2.89
C GLN A 151 -21.52 10.07 4.26
N TYR A 152 -21.07 9.45 5.34
CA TYR A 152 -21.26 9.92 6.71
C TYR A 152 -20.01 10.54 7.33
N VAL A 153 -18.90 10.59 6.59
CA VAL A 153 -17.65 11.21 7.04
C VAL A 153 -17.49 12.61 6.45
N ASP A 154 -16.78 13.48 7.16
CA ASP A 154 -16.58 14.87 6.76
C ASP A 154 -15.43 15.02 5.76
N GLY A 155 -14.48 14.07 5.72
CA GLY A 155 -13.40 14.03 4.74
C GLY A 155 -12.87 12.61 4.51
N ILE A 156 -12.37 12.35 3.29
CA ILE A 156 -11.83 11.05 2.89
C ILE A 156 -10.36 11.20 2.49
N HIS A 157 -9.49 10.47 3.15
CA HIS A 157 -8.09 10.32 2.79
C HIS A 157 -7.92 9.25 1.72
N TYR A 158 -7.35 9.62 0.57
CA TYR A 158 -6.98 8.72 -0.51
C TYR A 158 -5.45 8.69 -0.66
N PRO A 159 -4.80 7.53 -0.70
CA PRO A 159 -3.35 7.46 -0.85
C PRO A 159 -2.85 7.86 -2.26
N THR A 160 -3.72 7.85 -3.28
CA THR A 160 -3.37 8.23 -4.66
C THR A 160 -4.55 8.88 -5.37
N GLU A 161 -4.26 9.74 -6.36
CA GLU A 161 -5.26 10.33 -7.24
C GLU A 161 -6.02 9.25 -8.03
N PHE A 162 -5.30 8.20 -8.44
CA PHE A 162 -5.89 7.03 -9.09
C PHE A 162 -7.06 6.43 -8.31
N ILE A 163 -6.90 6.20 -6.99
CA ILE A 163 -7.94 5.53 -6.22
C ILE A 163 -9.10 6.48 -5.90
N LYS A 164 -8.85 7.77 -5.68
CA LYS A 164 -9.88 8.80 -5.57
C LYS A 164 -10.75 8.82 -6.82
N ASN A 165 -10.13 9.00 -7.98
CA ASN A 165 -10.84 9.04 -9.26
C ASN A 165 -11.60 7.74 -9.56
N THR A 166 -11.01 6.59 -9.20
CA THR A 166 -11.67 5.29 -9.33
C THR A 166 -12.92 5.21 -8.46
N PHE A 167 -12.83 5.63 -7.20
CA PHE A 167 -13.96 5.60 -6.29
C PHE A 167 -15.06 6.57 -6.73
N GLU A 168 -14.75 7.84 -6.93
CA GLU A 168 -15.70 8.89 -7.33
C GLU A 168 -16.44 8.54 -8.63
N LYS A 169 -15.71 8.02 -9.63
CA LYS A 169 -16.30 7.54 -10.89
C LYS A 169 -17.30 6.40 -10.68
N ASN A 170 -16.99 5.44 -9.79
CA ASN A 170 -17.86 4.29 -9.55
C ASN A 170 -19.10 4.67 -8.71
N VAL A 171 -18.97 5.54 -7.74
CA VAL A 171 -20.09 6.02 -6.92
C VAL A 171 -20.88 7.12 -7.60
N GLN A 172 -20.31 7.77 -8.61
CA GLN A 172 -20.88 8.91 -9.35
C GLN A 172 -21.16 10.11 -8.43
N LYS A 173 -20.21 10.38 -7.52
CA LYS A 173 -20.24 11.48 -6.57
C LYS A 173 -18.82 12.04 -6.41
N THR A 174 -18.71 13.36 -6.35
CA THR A 174 -17.51 14.03 -5.86
C THR A 174 -17.50 13.96 -4.34
N THR A 175 -16.36 13.71 -3.76
CA THR A 175 -16.17 13.60 -2.31
C THR A 175 -15.30 14.74 -1.79
N ASN A 176 -15.39 15.05 -0.50
CA ASN A 176 -14.41 15.90 0.17
C ASN A 176 -13.14 15.06 0.38
N GLY A 177 -12.36 14.89 -0.70
CA GLY A 177 -11.25 13.94 -0.81
C GLY A 177 -9.89 14.62 -0.73
N TYR A 178 -9.06 14.14 0.17
CA TYR A 178 -7.66 14.53 0.35
C TYR A 178 -6.74 13.46 -0.20
N VAL A 179 -5.91 13.80 -1.18
CA VAL A 179 -4.95 12.86 -1.76
C VAL A 179 -3.61 13.03 -1.06
N ILE A 180 -3.29 12.08 -0.19
CA ILE A 180 -2.09 12.10 0.64
C ILE A 180 -1.50 10.69 0.64
N SER A 181 -0.25 10.53 0.19
CA SER A 181 0.44 9.24 0.24
C SER A 181 0.60 8.73 1.69
N ASN A 182 0.61 7.41 1.88
CA ASN A 182 1.01 6.83 3.17
C ASN A 182 2.50 7.07 3.48
N GLY A 183 3.25 7.47 2.47
CA GLY A 183 4.64 7.86 2.58
C GLY A 183 5.63 6.70 2.69
N VAL A 184 6.88 7.02 2.43
CA VAL A 184 8.03 6.13 2.60
C VAL A 184 8.82 6.58 3.81
N ASN A 185 9.13 5.64 4.70
CA ASN A 185 9.87 5.94 5.91
C ASN A 185 11.26 6.51 5.59
N GLY A 186 11.67 7.58 6.29
CA GLY A 186 12.90 8.33 6.02
C GLY A 186 14.20 7.52 6.07
N TYR A 187 14.22 6.33 6.73
CA TYR A 187 15.39 5.46 6.66
C TYR A 187 15.50 4.69 5.32
N VAL A 188 14.45 4.69 4.48
CA VAL A 188 14.48 4.12 3.12
C VAL A 188 14.87 5.23 2.17
N GLN A 189 16.15 5.35 1.91
CA GLN A 189 16.71 6.40 1.07
C GLN A 189 17.92 5.90 0.31
N LYS A 190 18.35 6.66 -0.68
CA LYS A 190 19.60 6.40 -1.39
C LYS A 190 20.76 6.44 -0.41
N ARG A 191 21.57 5.38 -0.44
CA ARG A 191 22.81 5.26 0.36
C ARG A 191 23.80 4.33 -0.33
N GLU A 192 25.06 4.42 0.07
CA GLU A 192 26.03 3.41 -0.34
C GLU A 192 25.65 2.04 0.21
N SER A 193 25.78 1.03 -0.62
CA SER A 193 25.49 -0.36 -0.27
C SER A 193 26.46 -1.29 -1.00
N ILE A 194 26.99 -2.25 -0.26
CA ILE A 194 27.98 -3.20 -0.81
C ILE A 194 27.22 -4.24 -1.65
N ARG A 195 27.54 -4.25 -2.95
CA ARG A 195 27.07 -5.29 -3.86
C ARG A 195 27.81 -6.60 -3.54
N PRO A 196 27.11 -7.72 -3.35
CA PRO A 196 27.75 -9.01 -3.12
C PRO A 196 28.68 -9.39 -4.29
N LYS A 197 29.87 -9.90 -4.00
CA LYS A 197 30.90 -10.27 -5.01
C LYS A 197 30.34 -11.14 -6.14
N GLN A 198 29.48 -12.09 -5.82
CA GLN A 198 28.84 -12.98 -6.80
C GLN A 198 27.97 -12.25 -7.84
N PHE A 199 27.68 -10.96 -7.65
CA PHE A 199 26.85 -10.13 -8.54
C PHE A 199 27.64 -8.98 -9.18
N GLU A 200 28.97 -8.88 -8.99
CA GLU A 200 29.79 -7.76 -9.50
C GLU A 200 29.64 -7.60 -11.02
N ASP A 201 29.71 -8.70 -11.77
CA ASP A 201 29.59 -8.71 -13.24
C ASP A 201 28.15 -8.88 -13.76
N LYS A 202 27.14 -8.73 -12.90
CA LYS A 202 25.73 -8.92 -13.27
C LYS A 202 24.97 -7.61 -13.25
N ILE A 203 23.94 -7.54 -14.06
CA ILE A 203 22.95 -6.47 -14.02
C ILE A 203 21.80 -6.93 -13.11
N ILE A 204 21.61 -6.26 -11.99
CA ILE A 204 20.64 -6.66 -10.99
C ILE A 204 19.29 -6.04 -11.31
N VAL A 205 18.32 -6.89 -11.65
CA VAL A 205 16.91 -6.53 -11.82
C VAL A 205 16.14 -7.01 -10.59
N LEU A 206 15.56 -6.08 -9.86
CA LEU A 206 14.87 -6.34 -8.59
C LEU A 206 13.35 -6.13 -8.73
N THR A 207 12.58 -6.99 -8.10
CA THR A 207 11.16 -6.76 -7.78
C THR A 207 10.88 -7.14 -6.34
N THR A 208 10.06 -6.35 -5.65
CA THR A 208 9.67 -6.60 -4.26
C THR A 208 8.17 -6.81 -4.15
N GLY A 209 7.74 -7.71 -3.29
CA GLY A 209 6.34 -7.91 -2.99
C GLY A 209 5.92 -9.37 -2.82
N ARG A 210 4.71 -9.55 -2.32
CA ARG A 210 4.11 -10.87 -2.11
C ARG A 210 4.00 -11.65 -3.43
N TYR A 211 4.33 -12.93 -3.44
CA TYR A 211 4.15 -13.79 -4.62
C TYR A 211 2.69 -14.16 -4.80
N ALA A 212 1.99 -13.31 -5.51
CA ALA A 212 0.56 -13.40 -5.75
C ALA A 212 0.23 -13.10 -7.22
N ARG A 213 -0.95 -13.51 -7.66
CA ARG A 213 -1.36 -13.37 -9.06
C ARG A 213 -1.38 -11.91 -9.52
N GLU A 214 -1.89 -11.04 -8.69
CA GLU A 214 -2.03 -9.61 -8.96
C GLU A 214 -0.69 -8.86 -9.08
N LYS A 215 0.37 -9.44 -8.49
CA LYS A 215 1.73 -8.86 -8.55
C LYS A 215 2.48 -9.19 -9.84
N SER A 216 2.01 -10.16 -10.63
CA SER A 216 2.46 -10.48 -11.99
C SER A 216 3.98 -10.65 -12.18
N GLN A 217 4.69 -11.17 -11.15
CA GLN A 217 6.14 -11.44 -11.25
C GLN A 217 6.48 -12.45 -12.35
N ASP A 218 5.52 -13.28 -12.79
CA ASP A 218 5.68 -14.16 -13.94
C ASP A 218 5.93 -13.40 -15.25
N THR A 219 5.38 -12.18 -15.39
CA THR A 219 5.65 -11.32 -16.54
C THR A 219 7.12 -10.90 -16.56
N LEU A 220 7.68 -10.54 -15.41
CA LEU A 220 9.09 -10.17 -15.28
C LEU A 220 10.01 -11.38 -15.56
N ILE A 221 9.72 -12.56 -14.97
CA ILE A 221 10.51 -13.77 -15.24
C ILE A 221 10.55 -14.09 -16.74
N LYS A 222 9.40 -13.99 -17.42
CA LYS A 222 9.30 -14.19 -18.87
C LYS A 222 10.03 -13.11 -19.66
N ALA A 223 10.00 -11.85 -19.19
CA ALA A 223 10.69 -10.74 -19.84
C ALA A 223 12.22 -10.95 -19.77
N VAL A 224 12.75 -11.33 -18.61
CA VAL A 224 14.19 -11.66 -18.47
C VAL A 224 14.58 -12.81 -19.41
N ALA A 225 13.75 -13.85 -19.56
CA ALA A 225 14.00 -14.94 -20.49
C ALA A 225 14.03 -14.50 -21.99
N LEU A 226 13.34 -13.41 -22.31
CA LEU A 226 13.26 -12.84 -23.67
C LEU A 226 14.31 -11.77 -23.93
N SER A 227 14.94 -11.21 -22.89
CA SER A 227 15.97 -10.20 -23.01
C SER A 227 17.19 -10.73 -23.73
N LYS A 228 17.83 -9.92 -24.56
CA LYS A 228 19.12 -10.23 -25.19
C LYS A 228 20.29 -10.25 -24.17
N TYR A 229 20.06 -9.69 -22.97
CA TYR A 229 20.99 -9.68 -21.86
C TYR A 229 20.68 -10.74 -20.77
N ARG A 230 19.83 -11.72 -21.04
CA ARG A 230 19.40 -12.76 -20.08
C ARG A 230 20.54 -13.46 -19.38
N ASP A 231 21.71 -13.63 -20.03
CA ASP A 231 22.89 -14.28 -19.47
C ASP A 231 23.68 -13.37 -18.50
N LYS A 232 23.42 -12.06 -18.53
CA LYS A 232 24.03 -11.04 -17.66
C LYS A 232 23.07 -10.56 -16.56
N ILE A 233 21.77 -10.81 -16.68
CA ILE A 233 20.77 -10.36 -15.70
C ILE A 233 20.73 -11.29 -14.50
N GLN A 234 21.01 -10.76 -13.31
CA GLN A 234 20.67 -11.38 -12.04
C GLN A 234 19.29 -10.88 -11.61
N LEU A 235 18.29 -11.74 -11.72
CA LEU A 235 16.96 -11.43 -11.24
C LEU A 235 16.83 -11.72 -9.74
N ILE A 236 16.33 -10.74 -8.97
CA ILE A 236 16.03 -10.88 -7.55
C ILE A 236 14.52 -10.67 -7.36
N LEU A 237 13.85 -11.71 -6.87
CA LEU A 237 12.45 -11.64 -6.44
C LEU A 237 12.43 -11.62 -4.91
N ALA A 238 12.23 -10.42 -4.36
CA ALA A 238 12.23 -10.20 -2.92
C ALA A 238 10.81 -10.34 -2.36
N GLY A 239 10.53 -11.48 -1.70
CA GLY A 239 9.22 -11.74 -1.12
C GLY A 239 8.94 -13.22 -0.91
N GLN A 240 7.68 -13.50 -0.58
CA GLN A 240 7.14 -14.86 -0.44
C GLN A 240 5.65 -14.89 -0.79
N GLY A 241 5.08 -16.06 -1.02
CA GLY A 241 3.64 -16.17 -1.22
C GLY A 241 3.19 -17.42 -1.99
N THR A 242 1.89 -17.49 -2.24
CA THR A 242 1.24 -18.71 -2.78
C THR A 242 1.70 -19.08 -4.19
N LYS A 243 2.29 -18.15 -4.94
CA LYS A 243 2.80 -18.37 -6.30
C LYS A 243 4.27 -18.79 -6.36
N GLU A 244 4.95 -18.96 -5.24
CA GLU A 244 6.38 -19.25 -5.19
C GLU A 244 6.76 -20.50 -6.01
N LYS A 245 6.06 -21.63 -5.81
CA LYS A 245 6.30 -22.86 -6.57
C LYS A 245 6.17 -22.66 -8.08
N TYR A 246 5.17 -21.91 -8.49
CA TYR A 246 4.95 -21.57 -9.90
C TYR A 246 6.06 -20.70 -10.48
N TYR A 247 6.50 -19.67 -9.74
CA TYR A 247 7.58 -18.79 -10.18
C TYR A 247 8.93 -19.49 -10.24
N LYS A 248 9.25 -20.33 -9.26
CA LYS A 248 10.45 -21.17 -9.27
C LYS A 248 10.45 -22.15 -10.46
N LYS A 249 9.30 -22.76 -10.81
CA LYS A 249 9.18 -23.60 -12.00
C LYS A 249 9.40 -22.80 -13.30
N LEU A 250 8.82 -21.62 -13.41
CA LEU A 250 8.95 -20.74 -14.57
C LEU A 250 10.40 -20.26 -14.74
N ALA A 251 11.06 -19.94 -13.65
CA ALA A 251 12.42 -19.42 -13.59
C ALA A 251 13.52 -20.45 -13.97
N LYS A 252 13.21 -21.76 -14.03
CA LYS A 252 14.13 -22.78 -14.54
C LYS A 252 14.58 -22.55 -16.00
N ARG A 253 13.89 -21.66 -16.72
CA ARG A 253 14.23 -21.29 -18.10
C ARG A 253 15.32 -20.22 -18.19
N LEU A 254 15.65 -19.59 -17.07
CA LEU A 254 16.65 -18.51 -17.03
C LEU A 254 18.05 -19.11 -16.96
N PRO A 255 19.01 -18.61 -17.76
CA PRO A 255 20.39 -19.07 -17.72
C PRO A 255 21.09 -18.71 -16.41
N VAL A 256 20.73 -17.56 -15.81
CA VAL A 256 21.20 -17.16 -14.48
C VAL A 256 20.11 -17.48 -13.47
N PRO A 257 20.35 -18.38 -12.49
CA PRO A 257 19.36 -18.72 -11.47
C PRO A 257 18.93 -17.51 -10.66
N PRO A 258 17.61 -17.21 -10.59
CA PRO A 258 17.14 -16.06 -9.81
C PRO A 258 17.23 -16.30 -8.30
N VAL A 259 17.39 -15.21 -7.55
CA VAL A 259 17.27 -15.22 -6.10
C VAL A 259 15.81 -15.09 -5.71
N PHE A 260 15.30 -16.07 -4.94
CA PHE A 260 13.99 -16.02 -4.29
C PHE A 260 14.21 -15.92 -2.78
N LYS A 261 13.98 -14.77 -2.18
CA LYS A 261 14.22 -14.57 -0.75
C LYS A 261 13.26 -13.55 -0.16
N LEU A 262 12.77 -13.84 1.04
CA LEU A 262 12.17 -12.83 1.91
C LEU A 262 13.31 -12.17 2.68
N PHE A 263 13.61 -10.93 2.35
CA PHE A 263 14.61 -10.13 3.04
C PHE A 263 14.01 -9.47 4.29
N SER A 264 14.81 -9.32 5.33
CA SER A 264 14.50 -8.45 6.45
C SER A 264 14.39 -6.99 5.99
N ARG A 265 13.80 -6.13 6.81
CA ARG A 265 13.64 -4.71 6.47
C ARG A 265 14.97 -4.01 6.22
N LYS A 266 16.01 -4.34 6.98
CA LYS A 266 17.36 -3.80 6.77
C LYS A 266 17.98 -4.30 5.47
N GLU A 267 17.93 -5.60 5.23
CA GLU A 267 18.51 -6.22 4.03
C GLU A 267 17.88 -5.69 2.73
N ILE A 268 16.52 -5.53 2.70
CA ILE A 268 15.85 -5.09 1.47
C ILE A 268 16.25 -3.68 1.05
N ILE A 269 16.58 -2.80 2.00
CA ILE A 269 17.08 -1.47 1.70
C ILE A 269 18.47 -1.53 1.06
N ASP A 270 19.35 -2.43 1.53
CA ASP A 270 20.64 -2.65 0.90
C ASP A 270 20.47 -3.19 -0.52
N VAL A 271 19.56 -4.18 -0.71
CA VAL A 271 19.24 -4.75 -2.03
C VAL A 271 18.70 -3.68 -2.98
N LEU A 272 17.79 -2.81 -2.50
CA LEU A 272 17.30 -1.67 -3.28
C LEU A 272 18.45 -0.77 -3.71
N ASN A 273 19.39 -0.48 -2.83
CA ASN A 273 20.48 0.44 -3.12
C ASN A 273 21.52 -0.12 -4.08
N TYR A 274 21.82 -1.42 -4.05
CA TYR A 274 22.77 -2.00 -5.01
C TYR A 274 22.12 -2.54 -6.30
N ALA A 275 20.79 -2.60 -6.39
CA ALA A 275 20.11 -2.98 -7.63
C ALA A 275 20.34 -1.95 -8.75
N ASP A 276 20.31 -2.39 -10.00
CA ASP A 276 20.45 -1.52 -11.18
C ASP A 276 19.10 -1.04 -11.69
N ILE A 277 18.09 -1.92 -11.75
CA ILE A 277 16.76 -1.63 -12.27
C ILE A 277 15.73 -2.24 -11.31
N TYR A 278 14.74 -1.46 -10.94
CA TYR A 278 13.58 -1.95 -10.23
C TYR A 278 12.38 -2.11 -11.16
N VAL A 279 11.67 -3.23 -11.06
CA VAL A 279 10.47 -3.49 -11.85
C VAL A 279 9.28 -3.77 -10.95
N HIS A 280 8.19 -3.03 -11.16
CA HIS A 280 6.92 -3.24 -10.46
C HIS A 280 5.83 -3.73 -11.42
N PRO A 281 5.72 -5.04 -11.67
CA PRO A 281 4.85 -5.56 -12.73
C PRO A 281 3.39 -5.74 -12.30
N ALA A 282 3.00 -5.23 -11.12
CA ALA A 282 1.69 -5.42 -10.54
C ALA A 282 0.54 -4.91 -11.42
N GLU A 283 -0.55 -5.70 -11.44
CA GLU A 283 -1.79 -5.33 -12.11
C GLU A 283 -2.76 -4.55 -11.24
N PHE A 284 -2.69 -4.78 -9.93
CA PHE A 284 -3.55 -4.14 -8.94
C PHE A 284 -2.65 -3.56 -7.85
N GLU A 285 -2.69 -2.24 -7.71
CA GLU A 285 -2.08 -1.50 -6.61
C GLU A 285 -2.93 -0.29 -6.26
N LEU A 286 -3.23 -0.17 -5.01
CA LEU A 286 -3.91 0.99 -4.47
C LEU A 286 -2.94 2.18 -4.37
N GLU A 287 -1.70 1.91 -3.97
CA GLU A 287 -0.60 2.86 -3.94
C GLU A 287 0.69 2.21 -4.46
N GLY A 288 1.17 1.13 -3.83
CA GLY A 288 2.40 0.44 -4.22
C GLY A 288 3.61 0.97 -3.45
N ILE A 289 3.57 0.92 -2.12
CA ILE A 289 4.65 1.42 -1.23
C ILE A 289 6.02 0.86 -1.63
N SER A 290 6.12 -0.42 -1.99
CA SER A 290 7.39 -1.01 -2.42
C SER A 290 7.95 -0.40 -3.71
N CYS A 291 7.09 0.16 -4.57
CA CYS A 291 7.50 0.94 -5.73
C CYS A 291 8.07 2.30 -5.28
N LEU A 292 7.40 2.97 -4.35
CA LEU A 292 7.86 4.24 -3.77
C LEU A 292 9.18 4.06 -3.01
N GLU A 293 9.39 2.93 -2.34
CA GLU A 293 10.66 2.61 -1.69
C GLU A 293 11.82 2.51 -2.68
N ALA A 294 11.59 1.91 -3.84
CA ALA A 294 12.61 1.85 -4.90
C ALA A 294 12.92 3.26 -5.44
N ILE A 295 11.89 4.09 -5.62
CA ILE A 295 12.01 5.48 -6.04
C ILE A 295 12.79 6.29 -4.99
N ALA A 296 12.51 6.11 -3.70
CA ALA A 296 13.23 6.77 -2.61
C ALA A 296 14.71 6.37 -2.53
N CYS A 297 15.04 5.16 -2.98
CA CYS A 297 16.44 4.72 -3.15
C CYS A 297 17.06 5.19 -4.50
N GLY A 298 16.36 6.02 -5.27
CA GLY A 298 16.83 6.55 -6.56
C GLY A 298 16.96 5.50 -7.64
N LYS A 299 16.13 4.44 -7.63
CA LYS A 299 16.22 3.40 -8.65
C LYS A 299 15.41 3.76 -9.89
N LEU A 300 15.99 3.50 -11.07
CA LEU A 300 15.20 3.44 -12.29
C LEU A 300 14.07 2.43 -12.06
N THR A 301 12.84 2.90 -12.13
CA THR A 301 11.65 2.11 -11.79
C THR A 301 10.76 1.93 -13.02
N ILE A 302 10.58 0.68 -13.44
CA ILE A 302 9.71 0.31 -14.57
C ILE A 302 8.40 -0.24 -14.02
N VAL A 303 7.27 0.31 -14.47
CA VAL A 303 5.93 -0.04 -13.99
C VAL A 303 5.00 -0.51 -15.13
N SER A 304 3.91 -1.17 -14.75
CA SER A 304 2.88 -1.63 -15.70
C SER A 304 1.90 -0.50 -16.07
N ASP A 305 1.42 -0.45 -17.33
CA ASP A 305 0.34 0.45 -17.78
C ASP A 305 -1.06 0.01 -17.28
N SER A 306 -1.13 -0.81 -16.26
CA SER A 306 -2.41 -1.34 -15.77
C SER A 306 -3.34 -0.20 -15.32
N LYS A 307 -4.56 -0.21 -15.86
CA LYS A 307 -5.65 0.72 -15.47
C LYS A 307 -6.21 0.44 -14.07
N LEU A 308 -5.66 -0.53 -13.36
CA LEU A 308 -6.10 -0.94 -12.01
C LEU A 308 -4.96 -0.82 -10.99
N SER A 309 -3.89 -0.12 -11.36
CA SER A 309 -2.72 0.12 -10.53
C SER A 309 -2.37 1.59 -10.48
N ALA A 310 -2.18 2.12 -9.28
CA ALA A 310 -1.72 3.50 -9.07
C ALA A 310 -0.27 3.70 -9.52
N THR A 311 0.54 2.65 -9.63
CA THR A 311 2.00 2.77 -9.85
C THR A 311 2.38 3.46 -11.15
N LYS A 312 1.45 3.52 -12.13
CA LYS A 312 1.66 4.32 -13.35
C LYS A 312 1.86 5.81 -13.03
N GLU A 313 1.23 6.33 -11.97
CA GLU A 313 1.38 7.73 -11.54
C GLU A 313 2.80 8.05 -11.06
N PHE A 314 3.57 7.03 -10.71
CA PHE A 314 4.94 7.18 -10.21
C PHE A 314 6.00 7.17 -11.31
N ALA A 315 5.66 6.74 -12.51
CA ALA A 315 6.59 6.75 -13.64
C ALA A 315 7.01 8.18 -14.01
N VAL A 316 8.28 8.37 -14.30
CA VAL A 316 8.81 9.67 -14.74
C VAL A 316 8.22 10.04 -16.10
N ASP A 317 8.19 9.07 -17.02
CA ASP A 317 7.57 9.21 -18.35
C ASP A 317 7.25 7.81 -18.96
N GLU A 318 6.79 7.79 -20.21
CA GLU A 318 6.39 6.57 -20.92
C GLU A 318 7.55 5.58 -21.15
N LYS A 319 8.83 6.00 -21.12
CA LYS A 319 10.00 5.11 -21.19
C LYS A 319 10.15 4.20 -19.96
N CYS A 320 9.43 4.51 -18.89
CA CYS A 320 9.39 3.71 -17.68
C CYS A 320 8.12 2.84 -17.56
N ILE A 321 7.31 2.75 -18.64
CA ILE A 321 6.01 2.07 -18.60
C ILE A 321 5.97 0.96 -19.66
N PHE A 322 5.68 -0.27 -19.23
CA PHE A 322 5.48 -1.39 -20.13
C PHE A 322 4.00 -1.81 -20.24
N LYS A 323 3.62 -2.42 -21.35
CA LYS A 323 2.25 -2.94 -21.54
C LYS A 323 1.96 -4.09 -20.58
N LYS A 324 0.90 -3.95 -19.81
CA LYS A 324 0.43 -4.93 -18.82
C LYS A 324 0.45 -6.36 -19.37
N ARG A 325 1.03 -7.28 -18.59
CA ARG A 325 1.20 -8.71 -18.93
C ARG A 325 1.97 -8.97 -20.22
N ASN A 326 2.63 -7.99 -20.79
CA ASN A 326 3.39 -8.16 -22.02
C ASN A 326 4.89 -8.28 -21.71
N ALA A 327 5.36 -9.53 -21.64
CA ALA A 327 6.76 -9.82 -21.36
C ALA A 327 7.71 -9.29 -22.46
N ARG A 328 7.28 -9.21 -23.73
CA ARG A 328 8.10 -8.66 -24.82
C ARG A 328 8.29 -7.15 -24.66
N SER A 329 7.20 -6.43 -24.30
CA SER A 329 7.28 -5.00 -24.03
C SER A 329 8.22 -4.70 -22.83
N LEU A 330 8.16 -5.51 -21.78
CA LEU A 330 9.07 -5.36 -20.63
C LEU A 330 10.51 -5.74 -20.99
N ALA A 331 10.72 -6.80 -21.76
CA ALA A 331 12.05 -7.19 -22.22
C ALA A 331 12.74 -6.09 -23.03
N ALA A 332 11.99 -5.47 -23.96
CA ALA A 332 12.49 -4.35 -24.76
C ALA A 332 12.92 -3.15 -23.91
N LEU A 333 12.16 -2.84 -22.82
CA LEU A 333 12.54 -1.77 -21.89
C LEU A 333 13.76 -2.15 -21.04
N LEU A 334 13.85 -3.40 -20.57
CA LEU A 334 15.05 -3.87 -19.86
C LEU A 334 16.28 -3.74 -20.74
N ASP A 335 16.19 -4.20 -21.99
CA ASP A 335 17.30 -4.12 -22.96
C ASP A 335 17.71 -2.66 -23.21
N TYR A 336 16.73 -1.78 -23.42
CA TYR A 336 16.98 -0.35 -23.62
C TYR A 336 17.75 0.26 -22.46
N TRP A 337 17.28 0.05 -21.21
CA TRP A 337 17.91 0.65 -20.03
C TRP A 337 19.26 0.02 -19.66
N ILE A 338 19.54 -1.19 -20.12
CA ILE A 338 20.85 -1.80 -20.01
C ILE A 338 21.83 -1.16 -20.99
N GLU A 339 21.36 -0.81 -22.17
CA GLU A 339 22.17 -0.18 -23.23
C GLU A 339 22.43 1.31 -23.02
N HIS A 340 21.60 1.98 -22.20
CA HIS A 340 21.68 3.41 -21.96
C HIS A 340 21.97 3.74 -20.49
N PRO A 341 23.15 3.33 -19.94
CA PRO A 341 23.45 3.53 -18.52
C PRO A 341 23.56 5.00 -18.12
N GLU A 342 24.03 5.87 -19.01
CA GLU A 342 24.12 7.31 -18.69
C GLU A 342 22.73 7.96 -18.63
N GLU A 343 21.83 7.62 -19.56
CA GLU A 343 20.45 8.09 -19.49
C GLU A 343 19.75 7.52 -18.24
N ARG A 344 20.03 6.26 -17.86
CA ARG A 344 19.51 5.66 -16.65
C ARG A 344 19.87 6.47 -15.39
N LYS A 345 21.12 6.95 -15.28
CA LYS A 345 21.54 7.82 -14.15
C LYS A 345 20.72 9.11 -14.07
N ILE A 346 20.42 9.74 -15.23
CA ILE A 346 19.57 10.93 -15.28
C ILE A 346 18.15 10.61 -14.75
N TYR A 347 17.60 9.45 -15.10
CA TYR A 347 16.29 9.03 -14.60
C TYR A 347 16.29 8.66 -13.12
N GLU A 348 17.39 8.09 -12.62
CA GLU A 348 17.58 7.83 -11.18
C GLU A 348 17.51 9.13 -10.37
N GLU A 349 18.11 10.22 -10.86
CA GLU A 349 18.02 11.54 -10.24
C GLU A 349 16.60 12.12 -10.31
N LYS A 350 15.92 11.97 -11.46
CA LYS A 350 14.51 12.38 -11.58
C LYS A 350 13.63 11.63 -10.57
N TYR A 351 13.87 10.36 -10.35
CA TYR A 351 13.16 9.56 -9.36
C TYR A 351 13.45 10.01 -7.93
N LEU A 352 14.69 10.35 -7.59
CA LEU A 352 15.04 10.92 -6.28
C LEU A 352 14.30 12.22 -6.00
N ASN A 353 14.26 13.13 -6.99
CA ASN A 353 13.52 14.38 -6.85
C ASN A 353 12.01 14.14 -6.68
N ARG A 354 11.47 13.14 -7.38
CA ARG A 354 10.06 12.73 -7.22
C ARG A 354 9.77 12.10 -5.87
N ALA A 355 10.75 11.45 -5.22
CA ALA A 355 10.59 10.80 -3.93
C ALA A 355 10.29 11.79 -2.80
N ILE A 356 10.72 13.04 -2.90
CA ILE A 356 10.61 14.05 -1.83
C ILE A 356 9.17 14.21 -1.36
N VAL A 357 8.21 14.23 -2.28
CA VAL A 357 6.78 14.41 -1.94
C VAL A 357 6.15 13.18 -1.27
N TYR A 358 6.85 12.04 -1.29
CA TYR A 358 6.41 10.79 -0.67
C TYR A 358 7.16 10.50 0.64
N GLU A 359 7.95 11.44 1.16
CA GLU A 359 8.57 11.29 2.48
C GLU A 359 7.50 11.21 3.56
N GLN A 360 7.61 10.22 4.46
CA GLN A 360 6.56 9.86 5.40
C GLN A 360 6.18 11.00 6.34
N ASN A 361 7.17 11.71 6.92
CA ASN A 361 6.85 12.80 7.84
C ASN A 361 6.13 13.95 7.13
N LEU A 362 6.48 14.23 5.86
CA LEU A 362 5.78 15.22 5.05
C LEU A 362 4.33 14.78 4.79
N CYS A 363 4.12 13.53 4.41
CA CYS A 363 2.79 12.97 4.20
C CYS A 363 1.95 13.02 5.49
N MET A 364 2.54 12.66 6.63
CA MET A 364 1.84 12.70 7.91
C MET A 364 1.50 14.12 8.36
N LYS A 365 2.33 15.14 8.04
CA LYS A 365 1.97 16.56 8.24
C LYS A 365 0.75 16.96 7.41
N TYR A 366 0.62 16.47 6.19
CA TYR A 366 -0.59 16.71 5.40
C TYR A 366 -1.82 15.99 6.00
N MET A 367 -1.65 14.81 6.59
CA MET A 367 -2.72 14.13 7.33
C MET A 367 -3.18 14.95 8.54
N GLU A 368 -2.24 15.45 9.34
CA GLU A 368 -2.53 16.33 10.48
C GLU A 368 -3.26 17.61 10.03
N LYS A 369 -2.77 18.24 8.95
CA LYS A 369 -3.42 19.42 8.36
C LYS A 369 -4.86 19.13 7.94
N MET A 370 -5.13 17.98 7.31
CA MET A 370 -6.49 17.54 6.97
C MET A 370 -7.38 17.44 8.23
N PHE A 371 -6.86 16.89 9.33
CA PHE A 371 -7.64 16.80 10.58
C PHE A 371 -7.98 18.18 11.14
N LEU A 372 -7.03 19.10 11.13
CA LEU A 372 -7.24 20.49 11.58
C LEU A 372 -8.27 21.22 10.70
N GLU A 373 -8.15 21.14 9.38
CA GLU A 373 -9.09 21.79 8.43
C GLU A 373 -10.51 21.28 8.62
N ILE A 374 -10.69 19.96 8.73
CA ILE A 374 -12.01 19.35 8.96
C ILE A 374 -12.58 19.74 10.33
N GLY A 375 -11.73 19.77 11.36
CA GLY A 375 -12.13 20.20 12.70
C GLY A 375 -12.62 21.66 12.72
N HIS A 376 -11.87 22.57 12.11
CA HIS A 376 -12.24 23.99 12.02
C HIS A 376 -13.53 24.21 11.21
N ALA A 377 -13.69 23.54 10.08
CA ALA A 377 -14.89 23.67 9.24
C ALA A 377 -16.15 23.24 10.00
N LYS A 378 -16.08 22.20 10.82
CA LYS A 378 -17.22 21.68 11.57
C LYS A 378 -17.58 22.51 12.80
N ASN A 379 -16.60 23.14 13.43
CA ASN A 379 -16.84 24.05 14.58
C ASN A 379 -17.47 25.38 14.15
N ASN A 380 -17.37 25.74 12.86
CA ASN A 380 -17.92 26.96 12.29
C ASN A 380 -19.28 26.76 11.55
N SER A 381 -19.77 25.52 11.48
CA SER A 381 -21.05 25.13 10.85
C SER A 381 -22.10 24.76 11.89
#